data_03f160d80087a92621fc552c364657ec
#
_entry.id   03f160d80087a92621fc552c364657ec
#
_cell.length_a   1.000
_cell.length_b   1.000
_cell.length_c   1.000
_cell.angle_alpha   90.00
_cell.angle_beta   90.00
_cell.angle_gamma   90.00
#
_symmetry.space_group_name_H-M   'P 1'
#
loop_
_entity.id
_entity.type
_entity.pdbx_description
1 polymer ?
#
loop_
_entity_poly.entity_id
_entity_poly.type
_entity_poly.pdbx_seq_one_letter_code
_entity_poly.pdbx_strand_id
1 'polypeptide(L)'
;MQQQRDQVRKAGDKWLNSLPESRRAQVLGRKGLKAWEDGKDWRKYMRGYAGMREMKSRLKESILKRRRIGTQGQQIIDKATYSKLVKEFLNDGGNIIRGEEADRFLEKKGAYASYLVGSKIACIRDGATISDVLEEMYHAKQDRRGDYNNLVFSEMILRREIDAQKYLLKMSEKYKIPIEEIQVTTQNLKTYQLKLQEFLKQGGKR
;
A
#
# COMPACT_ATOMS: atom_id res chain seq x y z
N MET A 1 -2.18 -15.84 -16.00
CA MET A 1 -1.14 -15.65 -14.96
C MET A 1 0.17 -15.06 -15.50
N GLN A 2 0.69 -15.55 -16.64
CA GLN A 2 1.96 -15.05 -17.20
C GLN A 2 1.84 -13.60 -17.69
N GLN A 3 0.81 -13.24 -18.43
CA GLN A 3 0.60 -11.88 -18.96
C GLN A 3 0.57 -10.78 -17.89
N GLN A 4 0.01 -11.06 -16.71
CA GLN A 4 -0.05 -10.08 -15.63
C GLN A 4 1.28 -9.94 -14.90
N ARG A 5 2.03 -11.03 -14.72
CA ARG A 5 3.41 -10.96 -14.24
C ARG A 5 4.27 -10.09 -15.17
N ASP A 6 4.04 -10.19 -16.46
CA ASP A 6 4.76 -9.41 -17.47
C ASP A 6 4.34 -7.93 -17.47
N GLN A 7 3.06 -7.62 -17.22
CA GLN A 7 2.59 -6.24 -17.05
C GLN A 7 3.17 -5.58 -15.80
N VAL A 8 3.17 -6.28 -14.65
CA VAL A 8 3.78 -5.80 -13.40
C VAL A 8 5.28 -5.62 -13.55
N ARG A 9 5.95 -6.51 -14.30
CA ARG A 9 7.37 -6.38 -14.61
C ARG A 9 7.62 -5.15 -15.48
N LYS A 10 6.88 -4.96 -16.56
CA LYS A 10 6.99 -3.80 -17.46
C LYS A 10 6.75 -2.47 -16.73
N ALA A 11 5.76 -2.41 -15.83
CA ALA A 11 5.51 -1.23 -15.03
C ALA A 11 6.66 -0.93 -14.06
N GLY A 12 7.22 -1.96 -13.41
CA GLY A 12 8.37 -1.83 -12.55
C GLY A 12 9.63 -1.39 -13.29
N ASP A 13 9.89 -1.95 -14.47
CA ASP A 13 11.00 -1.58 -15.33
C ASP A 13 10.86 -0.13 -15.82
N LYS A 14 9.66 0.30 -16.20
CA LYS A 14 9.36 1.69 -16.58
C LYS A 14 9.64 2.67 -15.43
N TRP A 15 9.22 2.30 -14.22
CA TRP A 15 9.50 3.11 -13.02
C TRP A 15 11.01 3.20 -12.73
N LEU A 16 11.73 2.06 -12.76
CA LEU A 16 13.19 2.07 -12.55
C LEU A 16 13.92 2.91 -13.61
N ASN A 17 13.47 2.84 -14.87
CA ASN A 17 14.01 3.67 -15.95
C ASN A 17 13.79 5.17 -15.73
N SER A 18 12.73 5.55 -15.03
CA SER A 18 12.45 6.96 -14.69
C SER A 18 13.30 7.51 -13.54
N LEU A 19 13.99 6.63 -12.78
CA LEU A 19 14.84 7.05 -11.68
C LEU A 19 16.25 7.44 -12.17
N PRO A 20 16.88 8.46 -11.57
CA PRO A 20 18.31 8.71 -11.73
C PRO A 20 19.12 7.46 -11.35
N GLU A 21 20.27 7.25 -12.00
CA GLU A 21 21.11 6.08 -11.79
C GLU A 21 21.52 5.88 -10.32
N SER A 22 21.92 6.95 -9.65
CA SER A 22 22.25 6.94 -8.23
C SER A 22 21.08 6.45 -7.35
N ARG A 23 19.87 6.85 -7.69
CA ARG A 23 18.67 6.44 -6.97
C ARG A 23 18.30 4.98 -7.27
N ARG A 24 18.47 4.55 -8.52
CA ARG A 24 18.28 3.16 -8.96
C ARG A 24 19.20 2.21 -8.19
N ALA A 25 20.47 2.58 -8.07
CA ALA A 25 21.47 1.83 -7.29
C ALA A 25 21.12 1.74 -5.79
N GLN A 26 20.59 2.83 -5.21
CA GLN A 26 20.13 2.82 -3.82
C GLN A 26 18.94 1.87 -3.59
N VAL A 27 17.96 1.89 -4.49
CA VAL A 27 16.74 1.07 -4.39
C VAL A 27 17.05 -0.41 -4.58
N LEU A 28 17.83 -0.74 -5.58
CA LEU A 28 18.11 -2.12 -5.96
C LEU A 28 19.27 -2.75 -5.16
N GLY A 29 20.21 -1.92 -4.72
CA GLY A 29 21.49 -2.40 -4.22
C GLY A 29 22.31 -3.09 -5.33
N ARG A 30 23.56 -3.44 -5.05
CA ARG A 30 24.51 -3.98 -6.05
C ARG A 30 23.99 -5.22 -6.78
N LYS A 31 23.40 -6.18 -6.05
CA LYS A 31 22.87 -7.44 -6.64
C LYS A 31 21.58 -7.20 -7.45
N GLY A 32 20.71 -6.31 -6.99
CA GLY A 32 19.47 -6.01 -7.69
C GLY A 32 19.71 -5.19 -8.95
N LEU A 33 20.66 -4.25 -8.92
CA LEU A 33 21.06 -3.47 -10.09
C LEU A 33 21.60 -4.39 -11.19
N LYS A 34 22.53 -5.28 -10.83
CA LYS A 34 23.05 -6.27 -11.79
C LYS A 34 21.96 -7.18 -12.35
N ALA A 35 21.04 -7.65 -11.52
CA ALA A 35 19.93 -8.48 -12.00
C ALA A 35 19.01 -7.72 -12.96
N TRP A 36 18.80 -6.43 -12.71
CA TRP A 36 17.99 -5.57 -13.59
C TRP A 36 18.69 -5.33 -14.94
N GLU A 37 19.99 -5.02 -14.93
CA GLU A 37 20.82 -4.84 -16.11
C GLU A 37 20.87 -6.13 -16.97
N ASP A 38 20.97 -7.30 -16.31
CA ASP A 38 20.94 -8.62 -16.92
C ASP A 38 19.54 -9.04 -17.43
N GLY A 39 18.51 -8.21 -17.28
CA GLY A 39 17.11 -8.55 -17.62
C GLY A 39 16.47 -9.63 -16.74
N LYS A 40 17.08 -9.94 -15.58
CA LYS A 40 16.60 -10.93 -14.61
C LYS A 40 15.59 -10.33 -13.64
N ASP A 41 14.93 -11.17 -12.83
CA ASP A 41 14.00 -10.69 -11.79
C ASP A 41 14.76 -10.00 -10.64
N TRP A 42 14.85 -8.67 -10.72
CA TRP A 42 15.52 -7.80 -9.78
C TRP A 42 14.73 -7.55 -8.48
N ARG A 43 13.42 -7.79 -8.48
CA ARG A 43 12.50 -7.47 -7.37
C ARG A 43 12.87 -8.16 -6.07
N LYS A 44 13.40 -9.38 -6.16
CA LYS A 44 13.87 -10.15 -4.99
C LYS A 44 15.11 -9.55 -4.30
N TYR A 45 15.81 -8.67 -4.97
CA TYR A 45 17.03 -8.03 -4.48
C TYR A 45 16.84 -6.59 -3.99
N MET A 46 15.62 -6.02 -4.12
CA MET A 46 15.36 -4.67 -3.64
C MET A 46 15.81 -4.54 -2.17
N ARG A 47 16.61 -3.50 -1.91
CA ARG A 47 17.00 -3.15 -0.53
C ARG A 47 15.74 -2.90 0.30
N GLY A 48 15.62 -3.57 1.41
CA GLY A 48 14.41 -3.55 2.24
C GLY A 48 13.40 -4.66 1.93
N TYR A 49 13.63 -5.51 0.91
CA TYR A 49 12.71 -6.63 0.62
C TYR A 49 12.64 -7.62 1.79
N ALA A 50 13.76 -7.91 2.46
CA ALA A 50 13.78 -8.73 3.67
C ALA A 50 13.08 -8.03 4.84
N GLY A 51 13.40 -6.76 5.09
CA GLY A 51 12.71 -5.94 6.10
C GLY A 51 11.23 -5.73 5.76
N MET A 52 10.90 -5.59 4.47
CA MET A 52 9.52 -5.53 3.99
C MET A 52 8.77 -6.84 4.22
N ARG A 53 9.44 -7.99 4.05
CA ARG A 53 8.86 -9.32 4.32
C ARG A 53 8.61 -9.53 5.82
N GLU A 54 9.52 -9.10 6.67
CA GLU A 54 9.40 -9.15 8.12
C GLU A 54 8.34 -8.16 8.63
N MET A 55 8.35 -6.92 8.14
CA MET A 55 7.34 -5.93 8.45
C MET A 55 5.96 -6.35 7.97
N LYS A 56 5.85 -6.95 6.75
CA LYS A 56 4.61 -7.55 6.25
C LYS A 56 4.16 -8.73 7.10
N SER A 57 5.07 -9.55 7.61
CA SER A 57 4.73 -10.66 8.53
C SER A 57 4.17 -10.11 9.84
N ARG A 58 4.84 -9.15 10.46
CA ARG A 58 4.39 -8.50 11.71
C ARG A 58 3.11 -7.69 11.52
N LEU A 59 2.97 -7.00 10.38
CA LEU A 59 1.74 -6.29 10.01
C LEU A 59 0.60 -7.28 9.77
N LYS A 60 0.88 -8.41 9.09
CA LYS A 60 -0.08 -9.50 8.87
C LYS A 60 -0.59 -10.08 10.19
N GLU A 61 0.27 -10.31 11.17
CA GLU A 61 -0.16 -10.76 12.50
C GLU A 61 -1.02 -9.72 13.22
N SER A 62 -0.67 -8.44 13.13
CA SER A 62 -1.46 -7.37 13.75
C SER A 62 -2.82 -7.20 13.06
N ILE A 63 -2.89 -7.34 11.74
CA ILE A 63 -4.13 -7.30 10.94
C ILE A 63 -4.99 -8.54 11.20
N LEU A 64 -4.39 -9.73 11.29
CA LEU A 64 -5.11 -10.98 11.61
C LEU A 64 -5.68 -10.98 13.04
N LYS A 65 -4.95 -10.42 14.01
CA LYS A 65 -5.48 -10.20 15.36
C LYS A 65 -6.68 -9.25 15.36
N ARG A 66 -6.69 -8.23 14.49
CA ARG A 66 -7.81 -7.27 14.37
C ARG A 66 -9.05 -7.86 13.71
N ARG A 67 -8.90 -8.79 12.76
CA ARG A 67 -10.03 -9.48 12.11
C ARG A 67 -10.87 -10.33 13.05
N ARG A 68 -10.34 -10.73 14.22
CA ARG A 68 -11.11 -11.41 15.29
C ARG A 68 -11.96 -10.44 16.11
N ILE A 69 -11.77 -9.14 16.00
CA ILE A 69 -12.65 -8.13 16.60
C ILE A 69 -13.71 -7.81 15.54
N GLY A 70 -14.73 -8.65 15.50
CA GLY A 70 -16.06 -8.48 14.93
C GLY A 70 -16.17 -7.77 13.58
N THR A 71 -16.57 -8.50 12.57
CA THR A 71 -17.19 -7.98 11.32
C THR A 71 -18.58 -7.32 11.56
N GLN A 72 -19.04 -7.20 12.80
CA GLN A 72 -20.25 -6.50 13.17
C GLN A 72 -20.00 -5.00 13.09
N GLY A 73 -20.74 -4.31 12.23
CA GLY A 73 -20.70 -2.87 12.04
C GLY A 73 -19.90 -2.37 10.82
N GLN A 74 -19.16 -3.21 10.12
CA GLN A 74 -18.50 -2.81 8.88
C GLN A 74 -19.51 -2.69 7.73
N GLN A 75 -19.54 -1.54 7.09
CA GLN A 75 -20.44 -1.29 5.97
C GLN A 75 -19.69 -1.47 4.64
N ILE A 76 -20.13 -2.44 3.83
CA ILE A 76 -19.63 -2.60 2.46
C ILE A 76 -19.95 -1.33 1.67
N ILE A 77 -18.97 -0.85 0.92
CA ILE A 77 -19.12 0.37 0.12
C ILE A 77 -20.18 0.19 -0.96
N ASP A 78 -21.10 1.14 -1.07
CA ASP A 78 -22.07 1.16 -2.15
C ASP A 78 -21.44 1.53 -3.51
N LYS A 79 -22.09 1.09 -4.60
CA LYS A 79 -21.57 1.25 -5.96
C LYS A 79 -21.36 2.72 -6.37
N ALA A 80 -22.23 3.64 -5.94
CA ALA A 80 -22.14 5.05 -6.32
C ALA A 80 -20.95 5.71 -5.63
N THR A 81 -20.79 5.50 -4.33
CA THR A 81 -19.64 5.98 -3.54
C THR A 81 -18.34 5.37 -4.05
N TYR A 82 -18.32 4.06 -4.32
CA TYR A 82 -17.17 3.40 -4.93
C TYR A 82 -16.76 4.07 -6.24
N SER A 83 -17.68 4.22 -7.17
CA SER A 83 -17.41 4.84 -8.48
C SER A 83 -16.87 6.26 -8.35
N LYS A 84 -17.38 7.03 -7.38
CA LYS A 84 -16.91 8.39 -7.09
C LYS A 84 -15.48 8.40 -6.55
N LEU A 85 -15.14 7.49 -5.62
CA LEU A 85 -13.80 7.43 -5.01
C LEU A 85 -12.72 7.01 -6.00
N VAL A 86 -13.02 6.05 -6.87
CA VAL A 86 -12.03 5.52 -7.82
C VAL A 86 -11.88 6.35 -9.08
N LYS A 87 -12.81 7.26 -9.36
CA LYS A 87 -12.86 8.03 -10.61
C LYS A 87 -11.57 8.79 -10.90
N GLU A 88 -11.05 9.52 -9.92
CA GLU A 88 -9.80 10.28 -10.07
C GLU A 88 -8.62 9.35 -10.40
N PHE A 89 -8.51 8.23 -9.69
CA PHE A 89 -7.47 7.23 -9.90
C PHE A 89 -7.51 6.63 -11.31
N LEU A 90 -8.71 6.28 -11.78
CA LEU A 90 -8.90 5.73 -13.14
C LEU A 90 -8.57 6.78 -14.21
N ASN A 91 -8.98 8.02 -14.03
CA ASN A 91 -8.68 9.13 -14.95
C ASN A 91 -7.17 9.39 -15.04
N ASP A 92 -6.42 9.16 -13.97
CA ASP A 92 -4.95 9.27 -13.91
C ASP A 92 -4.23 8.06 -14.54
N GLY A 93 -4.95 7.17 -15.20
CA GLY A 93 -4.42 5.95 -15.81
C GLY A 93 -4.16 4.84 -14.80
N GLY A 94 -4.79 4.89 -13.63
CA GLY A 94 -4.80 3.80 -12.67
C GLY A 94 -5.62 2.61 -13.17
N ASN A 95 -5.29 1.42 -12.69
CA ASN A 95 -5.99 0.17 -12.98
C ASN A 95 -6.48 -0.50 -11.71
N ILE A 96 -7.73 -0.96 -11.70
CA ILE A 96 -8.32 -1.67 -10.57
C ILE A 96 -8.55 -3.13 -10.96
N ILE A 97 -7.98 -4.04 -10.17
CA ILE A 97 -8.17 -5.48 -10.31
C ILE A 97 -9.20 -5.92 -9.27
N ARG A 98 -10.24 -6.65 -9.74
CA ARG A 98 -11.30 -7.25 -8.91
C ARG A 98 -11.50 -8.72 -9.29
N GLY A 99 -12.32 -9.42 -8.53
CA GLY A 99 -12.65 -10.83 -8.76
C GLY A 99 -11.63 -11.79 -8.16
N GLU A 100 -11.69 -13.07 -8.56
CA GLU A 100 -10.93 -14.16 -7.91
C GLU A 100 -9.42 -13.91 -7.77
N GLU A 101 -8.80 -13.23 -8.71
CA GLU A 101 -7.37 -12.98 -8.66
C GLU A 101 -7.03 -11.94 -7.59
N ALA A 102 -7.78 -10.85 -7.54
CA ALA A 102 -7.66 -9.85 -6.48
C ALA A 102 -7.97 -10.49 -5.13
N ASP A 103 -9.01 -11.31 -5.06
CA ASP A 103 -9.41 -11.99 -3.84
C ASP A 103 -8.34 -12.90 -3.30
N ARG A 104 -7.76 -13.76 -4.13
CA ARG A 104 -6.64 -14.64 -3.75
C ARG A 104 -5.40 -13.87 -3.29
N PHE A 105 -5.10 -12.75 -3.97
CA PHE A 105 -3.97 -11.90 -3.59
C PHE A 105 -4.21 -11.21 -2.25
N LEU A 106 -5.39 -10.63 -2.06
CA LEU A 106 -5.77 -9.89 -0.86
C LEU A 106 -5.99 -10.82 0.33
N GLU A 107 -6.51 -12.04 0.11
CA GLU A 107 -6.64 -13.06 1.14
C GLU A 107 -5.28 -13.44 1.74
N LYS A 108 -4.27 -13.67 0.90
CA LYS A 108 -2.90 -13.91 1.36
C LYS A 108 -2.32 -12.75 2.16
N LYS A 109 -2.76 -11.52 1.89
CA LYS A 109 -2.37 -10.32 2.64
C LYS A 109 -3.22 -10.09 3.88
N GLY A 110 -4.35 -10.76 4.01
CA GLY A 110 -5.32 -10.46 5.03
C GLY A 110 -5.99 -9.09 4.87
N ALA A 111 -6.16 -8.57 3.65
CA ALA A 111 -6.68 -7.24 3.34
C ALA A 111 -7.93 -7.31 2.45
N TYR A 112 -8.74 -6.27 2.44
CA TYR A 112 -9.88 -6.11 1.53
C TYR A 112 -9.55 -5.21 0.34
N ALA A 113 -8.54 -4.35 0.46
CA ALA A 113 -7.99 -3.57 -0.62
C ALA A 113 -6.47 -3.44 -0.48
N SER A 114 -5.77 -3.10 -1.54
CA SER A 114 -4.32 -2.82 -1.52
C SER A 114 -3.90 -2.08 -2.78
N TYR A 115 -3.31 -0.90 -2.61
CA TYR A 115 -2.59 -0.20 -3.67
C TYR A 115 -1.16 -0.72 -3.79
N LEU A 116 -0.69 -0.90 -5.00
CA LEU A 116 0.69 -1.34 -5.28
C LEU A 116 1.53 -0.11 -5.65
N VAL A 117 2.30 0.37 -4.70
CA VAL A 117 3.15 1.58 -4.84
C VAL A 117 4.00 1.49 -6.11
N GLY A 118 4.01 2.55 -6.91
CA GLY A 118 4.78 2.66 -8.15
C GLY A 118 4.17 1.94 -9.36
N SER A 119 3.05 1.22 -9.20
CA SER A 119 2.47 0.41 -10.28
C SER A 119 1.22 1.00 -10.92
N LYS A 120 0.59 1.99 -10.28
CA LYS A 120 -0.76 2.48 -10.60
C LYS A 120 -1.81 1.34 -10.62
N ILE A 121 -1.64 0.32 -9.78
CA ILE A 121 -2.57 -0.80 -9.67
C ILE A 121 -3.14 -0.85 -8.26
N ALA A 122 -4.46 -0.95 -8.15
CA ALA A 122 -5.17 -1.25 -6.90
C ALA A 122 -5.94 -2.56 -7.03
N CYS A 123 -5.84 -3.42 -6.01
CA CYS A 123 -6.67 -4.61 -5.88
C CYS A 123 -7.76 -4.33 -4.86
N ILE A 124 -9.03 -4.58 -5.18
CA ILE A 124 -10.18 -4.28 -4.31
C ILE A 124 -11.16 -5.44 -4.35
N ARG A 125 -11.46 -6.02 -3.18
CA ARG A 125 -12.47 -7.09 -3.05
C ARG A 125 -13.89 -6.52 -3.09
N ASP A 126 -14.84 -7.36 -3.44
CA ASP A 126 -16.26 -6.98 -3.45
C ASP A 126 -16.81 -6.65 -2.06
N GLY A 127 -16.25 -7.23 -1.00
CA GLY A 127 -16.58 -6.93 0.39
C GLY A 127 -15.78 -5.78 1.01
N ALA A 128 -15.08 -4.96 0.22
CA ALA A 128 -14.32 -3.81 0.74
C ALA A 128 -15.25 -2.76 1.35
N THR A 129 -14.81 -2.18 2.46
CA THR A 129 -15.52 -1.08 3.13
C THR A 129 -15.18 0.26 2.49
N ILE A 130 -15.86 1.30 2.94
CA ILE A 130 -15.56 2.68 2.49
C ILE A 130 -14.15 3.10 2.94
N SER A 131 -13.74 2.71 4.13
CA SER A 131 -12.39 2.97 4.66
C SER A 131 -11.31 2.27 3.85
N ASP A 132 -11.52 0.99 3.49
CA ASP A 132 -10.58 0.23 2.67
C ASP A 132 -10.31 0.92 1.32
N VAL A 133 -11.38 1.31 0.62
CA VAL A 133 -11.25 1.95 -0.70
C VAL A 133 -10.63 3.34 -0.58
N LEU A 134 -11.06 4.12 0.41
CA LEU A 134 -10.60 5.49 0.62
C LEU A 134 -9.10 5.53 0.97
N GLU A 135 -8.63 4.57 1.78
CA GLU A 135 -7.23 4.41 2.16
C GLU A 135 -6.35 4.14 0.93
N GLU A 136 -6.74 3.17 0.10
CA GLU A 136 -5.95 2.80 -1.07
C GLU A 136 -5.94 3.89 -2.15
N MET A 137 -7.05 4.61 -2.33
CA MET A 137 -7.09 5.77 -3.23
C MET A 137 -6.23 6.93 -2.70
N TYR A 138 -6.11 7.06 -1.38
CA TYR A 138 -5.19 8.03 -0.78
C TYR A 138 -3.72 7.62 -0.98
N HIS A 139 -3.37 6.34 -0.84
CA HIS A 139 -2.03 5.83 -1.17
C HIS A 139 -1.67 6.07 -2.63
N ALA A 140 -2.60 5.89 -3.56
CA ALA A 140 -2.40 6.25 -4.96
C ALA A 140 -2.10 7.75 -5.14
N LYS A 141 -2.77 8.59 -4.38
CA LYS A 141 -2.53 10.05 -4.35
C LYS A 141 -1.15 10.42 -3.81
N GLN A 142 -0.73 9.78 -2.72
CA GLN A 142 0.61 9.94 -2.15
C GLN A 142 1.70 9.55 -3.14
N ASP A 143 1.49 8.43 -3.84
CA ASP A 143 2.44 7.93 -4.83
C ASP A 143 2.57 8.90 -6.03
N ARG A 144 1.45 9.43 -6.53
CA ARG A 144 1.43 10.44 -7.59
C ARG A 144 2.16 11.72 -7.20
N ARG A 145 2.03 12.18 -5.95
CA ARG A 145 2.71 13.38 -5.44
C ARG A 145 4.18 13.13 -5.10
N GLY A 146 4.60 11.88 -5.04
CA GLY A 146 5.95 11.51 -4.60
C GLY A 146 6.17 11.72 -3.11
N ASP A 147 5.11 11.65 -2.29
CA ASP A 147 5.18 11.88 -0.86
C ASP A 147 6.22 10.95 -0.21
N TYR A 148 7.16 11.54 0.51
CA TYR A 148 8.22 10.85 1.25
C TYR A 148 9.20 10.01 0.41
N ASN A 149 9.27 10.20 -0.91
CA ASN A 149 10.16 9.45 -1.79
C ASN A 149 11.66 9.68 -1.50
N ASN A 150 12.01 10.75 -0.81
CA ASN A 150 13.36 11.09 -0.38
C ASN A 150 13.80 10.40 0.91
N LEU A 151 12.89 9.70 1.61
CA LEU A 151 13.16 9.01 2.85
C LEU A 151 13.59 7.55 2.62
N VAL A 152 14.18 6.94 3.64
CA VAL A 152 14.40 5.49 3.63
C VAL A 152 13.05 4.76 3.60
N PHE A 153 13.02 3.60 2.94
CA PHE A 153 11.76 2.91 2.64
C PHE A 153 10.87 2.65 3.87
N SER A 154 11.47 2.21 4.99
CA SER A 154 10.71 1.92 6.22
C SER A 154 10.05 3.17 6.79
N GLU A 155 10.75 4.30 6.79
CA GLU A 155 10.20 5.58 7.23
C GLU A 155 9.11 6.08 6.29
N MET A 156 9.37 6.03 4.98
CA MET A 156 8.40 6.40 3.95
C MET A 156 7.06 5.67 4.15
N ILE A 157 7.11 4.34 4.34
CA ILE A 157 5.88 3.56 4.55
C ILE A 157 5.17 4.00 5.82
N LEU A 158 5.88 4.14 6.96
CA LEU A 158 5.24 4.53 8.22
C LEU A 158 4.58 5.91 8.13
N ARG A 159 5.21 6.87 7.47
CA ARG A 159 4.64 8.20 7.28
C ARG A 159 3.42 8.19 6.36
N ARG A 160 3.48 7.42 5.27
CA ARG A 160 2.35 7.23 4.36
C ARG A 160 1.15 6.63 5.07
N GLU A 161 1.35 5.59 5.88
CA GLU A 161 0.31 4.98 6.69
C GLU A 161 -0.28 5.98 7.69
N ILE A 162 0.55 6.74 8.42
CA ILE A 162 0.10 7.77 9.36
C ILE A 162 -0.80 8.80 8.66
N ASP A 163 -0.39 9.26 7.49
CA ASP A 163 -1.15 10.25 6.75
C ASP A 163 -2.46 9.68 6.18
N ALA A 164 -2.44 8.41 5.74
CA ALA A 164 -3.65 7.72 5.29
C ALA A 164 -4.67 7.59 6.42
N GLN A 165 -4.24 7.17 7.63
CA GLN A 165 -5.15 7.10 8.78
C GLN A 165 -5.70 8.48 9.19
N LYS A 166 -4.87 9.53 9.19
CA LYS A 166 -5.34 10.91 9.44
C LYS A 166 -6.35 11.35 8.39
N TYR A 167 -6.11 11.00 7.12
CA TYR A 167 -7.03 11.32 6.04
C TYR A 167 -8.38 10.64 6.22
N LEU A 168 -8.41 9.35 6.60
CA LEU A 168 -9.64 8.62 6.90
C LEU A 168 -10.44 9.31 8.02
N LEU A 169 -9.80 9.68 9.12
CA LEU A 169 -10.44 10.39 10.23
C LEU A 169 -11.02 11.73 9.78
N LYS A 170 -10.28 12.50 8.97
CA LYS A 170 -10.75 13.77 8.40
C LYS A 170 -11.97 13.59 7.49
N MET A 171 -12.04 12.47 6.78
CA MET A 171 -13.12 12.17 5.83
C MET A 171 -14.31 11.45 6.45
N SER A 172 -14.24 11.09 7.73
CA SER A 172 -15.24 10.25 8.39
C SER A 172 -16.66 10.80 8.33
N GLU A 173 -16.86 12.09 8.60
CA GLU A 173 -18.18 12.73 8.51
C GLU A 173 -18.69 12.78 7.08
N LYS A 174 -17.83 13.20 6.13
CA LYS A 174 -18.20 13.35 4.72
C LYS A 174 -18.69 12.06 4.09
N TYR A 175 -18.06 10.95 4.44
CA TYR A 175 -18.36 9.63 3.90
C TYR A 175 -19.19 8.76 4.85
N LYS A 176 -19.59 9.31 6.01
CA LYS A 176 -20.38 8.61 7.02
C LYS A 176 -19.73 7.26 7.41
N ILE A 177 -18.41 7.30 7.65
CA ILE A 177 -17.65 6.10 8.02
C ILE A 177 -18.20 5.58 9.36
N PRO A 178 -18.53 4.28 9.48
CA PRO A 178 -19.03 3.68 10.71
C PRO A 178 -18.07 3.89 11.90
N ILE A 179 -18.64 4.01 13.10
CA ILE A 179 -17.84 4.27 14.32
C ILE A 179 -16.82 3.17 14.59
N GLU A 180 -17.13 1.94 14.26
CA GLU A 180 -16.24 0.78 14.38
C GLU A 180 -15.01 0.93 13.49
N GLU A 181 -15.18 1.39 12.25
CA GLU A 181 -14.08 1.67 11.34
C GLU A 181 -13.24 2.85 11.82
N ILE A 182 -13.87 3.90 12.38
CA ILE A 182 -13.18 5.05 12.98
C ILE A 182 -12.32 4.59 14.18
N GLN A 183 -12.82 3.71 15.02
CA GLN A 183 -12.07 3.16 16.15
C GLN A 183 -10.83 2.38 15.68
N VAL A 184 -11.00 1.52 14.65
CA VAL A 184 -9.89 0.78 14.04
C VAL A 184 -8.85 1.74 13.44
N THR A 185 -9.29 2.75 12.69
CA THR A 185 -8.44 3.79 12.09
C THR A 185 -7.65 4.53 13.18
N THR A 186 -8.30 4.92 14.28
CA THR A 186 -7.66 5.60 15.41
C THR A 186 -6.58 4.73 16.06
N GLN A 187 -6.87 3.44 16.25
CA GLN A 187 -5.91 2.49 16.80
C GLN A 187 -4.72 2.25 15.84
N ASN A 188 -4.99 2.21 14.53
CA ASN A 188 -3.97 2.09 13.51
C ASN A 188 -3.03 3.29 13.53
N LEU A 189 -3.60 4.49 13.58
CA LEU A 189 -2.84 5.74 13.66
C LEU A 189 -1.86 5.71 14.84
N LYS A 190 -2.35 5.40 16.04
CA LYS A 190 -1.50 5.28 17.25
C LYS A 190 -0.37 4.24 17.04
N THR A 191 -0.71 3.10 16.46
CA THR A 191 0.26 2.02 16.22
C THR A 191 1.36 2.45 15.25
N TYR A 192 1.02 3.13 14.16
CA TYR A 192 2.01 3.60 13.19
C TYR A 192 2.87 4.74 13.75
N GLN A 193 2.29 5.63 14.55
CA GLN A 193 3.04 6.69 15.24
C GLN A 193 4.08 6.11 16.22
N LEU A 194 3.71 5.13 17.03
CA LEU A 194 4.65 4.44 17.93
C LEU A 194 5.77 3.75 17.13
N LYS A 195 5.45 3.05 16.08
CA LYS A 195 6.45 2.40 15.23
C LYS A 195 7.41 3.38 14.58
N LEU A 196 6.92 4.54 14.15
CA LEU A 196 7.77 5.60 13.61
C LEU A 196 8.70 6.16 14.69
N GLN A 197 8.21 6.40 15.89
CA GLN A 197 9.03 6.85 17.00
C GLN A 197 10.13 5.85 17.36
N GLU A 198 9.80 4.56 17.42
CA GLU A 198 10.77 3.49 17.67
C GLU A 198 11.83 3.43 16.56
N PHE A 199 11.41 3.52 15.30
CA PHE A 199 12.32 3.54 14.15
C PHE A 199 13.31 4.72 14.23
N LEU A 200 12.82 5.92 14.53
CA LEU A 200 13.65 7.11 14.65
C LEU A 200 14.61 7.04 15.85
N LYS A 201 14.17 6.51 17.00
CA LYS A 201 15.03 6.27 18.17
C LYS A 201 16.17 5.29 17.89
N GLN A 202 15.97 4.32 17.00
CA GLN A 202 16.99 3.35 16.57
C GLN A 202 17.94 3.92 15.51
N GLY A 203 17.93 5.24 15.29
CA GLY A 203 18.82 5.96 14.38
C GLY A 203 18.39 5.94 12.91
N GLY A 204 17.16 5.52 12.61
CA GLY A 204 16.59 5.60 11.25
C GLY A 204 17.35 4.82 10.16
N LYS A 205 18.33 4.01 10.54
CA LYS A 205 19.21 3.27 9.64
C LYS A 205 18.82 1.80 9.66
N ARG A 206 17.94 1.41 8.74
CA ARG A 206 17.82 -0.01 8.33
C ARG A 206 17.45 -0.12 6.87
#